data_747e6611dace97dc4de162ec67524d03
#
_entry.id   747e6611dace97dc4de162ec67524d03
#
_cell.length_a   1.000
_cell.length_b   1.000
_cell.length_c   1.000
_cell.angle_alpha   90.00
_cell.angle_beta   90.00
_cell.angle_gamma   90.00
#
_symmetry.space_group_name_H-M   'P 1'
#
loop_
_entity.id
_entity.type
_entity.pdbx_description
1 polymer ?
#
loop_
_entity_poly.entity_id
_entity_poly.type
_entity_poly.pdbx_seq_one_letter_code
_entity_poly.pdbx_strand_id
1 'polypeptide(L)'
;MNRTRFAVMASLSIVLTFGMVGMKQGQGQAPKTSYPSMAPLDQYLIADRNAEIALARSAAPDAISGDAKILVLGRHGYETAVEGKNGFVCVVERGWMSPSNAPEFWNPRIRGPICFNPPAVRSVLPATYKRTEMALAGRTKAEIIEGNRAAFEKGELPPLEPGAMSYMMSKSAYLTDNGDHNLAHLMFYAPPLEGEAWGADLPKSPVMLIPQFKGVQPIDVFIVPVGRWSDGSAAPVM
;
A
#
# COMPACT_ATOMS: atom_id res chain seq x y z
N MET A 1 52.94 78.62 4.26
CA MET A 1 53.71 77.80 5.20
C MET A 1 52.71 76.95 5.98
N ASN A 2 52.38 75.76 5.51
CA ASN A 2 51.43 74.88 6.16
C ASN A 2 52.11 73.55 6.40
N ARG A 3 52.20 73.18 7.68
CA ARG A 3 52.71 71.88 8.09
C ARG A 3 51.54 70.89 8.18
N THR A 4 51.49 69.89 7.28
CA THR A 4 50.55 68.82 7.30
C THR A 4 51.04 67.72 8.24
N ARG A 5 50.27 67.38 9.29
CA ARG A 5 50.55 66.26 10.19
C ARG A 5 49.86 65.00 9.64
N PHE A 6 50.66 64.01 9.34
CA PHE A 6 50.14 62.64 9.03
C PHE A 6 49.75 61.92 10.30
N ALA A 7 48.51 61.52 10.42
CA ALA A 7 48.04 60.61 11.46
C ALA A 7 48.07 59.21 10.91
N VAL A 8 48.81 58.31 11.54
CA VAL A 8 48.86 56.88 11.24
C VAL A 8 47.71 56.21 11.98
N MET A 9 46.72 55.70 11.23
CA MET A 9 45.71 54.86 11.76
C MET A 9 46.18 53.39 11.71
N ALA A 10 46.32 52.75 12.84
CA ALA A 10 46.58 51.34 12.99
C ALA A 10 45.24 50.58 12.82
N SER A 11 45.10 49.82 11.75
CA SER A 11 43.94 48.96 11.53
C SER A 11 44.11 47.65 12.26
N LEU A 12 43.28 47.43 13.25
CA LEU A 12 43.20 46.15 13.99
C LEU A 12 42.31 45.16 13.21
N SER A 13 42.93 44.22 12.51
CA SER A 13 42.21 43.17 11.81
C SER A 13 41.78 42.06 12.79
N ILE A 14 40.49 41.99 13.08
CA ILE A 14 39.89 40.90 13.82
C ILE A 14 39.63 39.74 12.83
N VAL A 15 40.42 38.69 12.93
CA VAL A 15 40.17 37.42 12.19
C VAL A 15 39.08 36.64 12.92
N LEU A 16 37.85 36.68 12.39
CA LEU A 16 36.79 35.78 12.80
C LEU A 16 37.02 34.40 12.16
N THR A 17 37.49 33.44 12.94
CA THR A 17 37.51 32.05 12.55
C THR A 17 36.06 31.47 12.61
N PHE A 18 35.40 31.38 11.48
CA PHE A 18 34.17 30.63 11.35
C PHE A 18 34.53 29.16 11.45
N GLY A 19 34.21 28.53 12.59
CA GLY A 19 34.21 27.08 12.74
C GLY A 19 33.15 26.48 11.87
N MET A 20 33.54 25.81 10.76
CA MET A 20 32.65 24.94 9.99
C MET A 20 32.29 23.75 10.86
N VAL A 21 31.10 23.77 11.47
CA VAL A 21 30.44 22.58 12.00
C VAL A 21 30.03 21.73 10.78
N GLY A 22 30.85 20.71 10.48
CA GLY A 22 30.53 19.74 9.47
C GLY A 22 29.26 19.01 9.84
N MET A 23 28.13 19.36 9.23
CA MET A 23 26.95 18.53 9.19
C MET A 23 27.33 17.26 8.45
N LYS A 24 27.55 16.16 9.20
CA LYS A 24 27.52 14.81 8.61
C LYS A 24 26.13 14.62 8.02
N GLN A 25 25.98 14.79 6.71
CA GLN A 25 24.88 14.24 5.97
C GLN A 25 24.90 12.73 6.19
N GLY A 26 23.96 12.24 7.00
CA GLY A 26 23.69 10.84 7.10
C GLY A 26 23.32 10.36 5.69
N GLN A 27 24.22 9.62 5.04
CA GLN A 27 23.90 8.87 3.84
C GLN A 27 22.80 7.90 4.24
N GLY A 28 21.56 8.23 3.89
CA GLY A 28 20.43 7.34 3.98
C GLY A 28 20.76 6.11 3.14
N GLN A 29 21.10 5.02 3.81
CA GLN A 29 21.30 3.73 3.20
C GLN A 29 19.97 3.34 2.54
N ALA A 30 19.95 3.22 1.21
CA ALA A 30 18.78 2.73 0.50
C ALA A 30 18.32 1.43 1.17
N PRO A 31 17.01 1.24 1.43
CA PRO A 31 16.53 0.06 2.13
C PRO A 31 16.99 -1.17 1.35
N LYS A 32 17.82 -2.00 1.97
CA LYS A 32 18.17 -3.32 1.45
C LYS A 32 16.85 -4.04 1.21
N THR A 33 16.62 -4.48 -0.04
CA THR A 33 15.47 -5.33 -0.38
C THR A 33 15.57 -6.59 0.47
N SER A 34 14.85 -6.64 1.57
CA SER A 34 14.95 -7.72 2.56
C SER A 34 14.31 -9.02 2.04
N TYR A 35 13.55 -8.95 0.93
CA TYR A 35 12.73 -10.04 0.41
C TYR A 35 12.93 -10.21 -1.10
N PRO A 36 14.05 -10.77 -1.56
CA PRO A 36 14.38 -10.90 -2.99
C PRO A 36 13.56 -11.98 -3.71
N SER A 37 13.01 -12.95 -2.98
CA SER A 37 12.23 -14.07 -3.49
C SER A 37 11.19 -14.53 -2.49
N MET A 38 10.24 -15.36 -2.95
CA MET A 38 9.23 -15.95 -2.08
C MET A 38 9.87 -16.85 -1.02
N ALA A 39 9.51 -16.64 0.24
CA ALA A 39 9.83 -17.54 1.35
C ALA A 39 9.01 -18.85 1.25
N PRO A 40 9.31 -19.89 2.02
CA PRO A 40 8.46 -21.08 2.13
C PRO A 40 7.01 -20.72 2.41
N LEU A 41 6.08 -21.38 1.71
CA LEU A 41 4.64 -21.05 1.74
C LEU A 41 4.07 -20.97 3.16
N ASP A 42 4.50 -21.85 4.06
CA ASP A 42 4.01 -21.90 5.44
C ASP A 42 4.20 -20.58 6.21
N GLN A 43 5.15 -19.74 5.80
CA GLN A 43 5.35 -18.41 6.39
C GLN A 43 4.26 -17.39 5.99
N TYR A 44 3.57 -17.65 4.88
CA TYR A 44 2.46 -16.80 4.42
C TYR A 44 1.10 -17.24 4.96
N LEU A 45 0.98 -18.49 5.38
CA LEU A 45 -0.26 -19.02 5.93
C LEU A 45 -0.48 -18.51 7.36
N ILE A 46 -1.73 -18.31 7.74
CA ILE A 46 -2.15 -18.10 9.13
C ILE A 46 -2.67 -19.44 9.63
N ALA A 47 -1.96 -20.04 10.56
CA ALA A 47 -2.25 -21.42 11.02
C ALA A 47 -3.64 -21.54 11.68
N ASP A 48 -4.06 -20.52 12.42
CA ASP A 48 -5.41 -20.46 12.98
C ASP A 48 -6.39 -19.87 11.95
N ARG A 49 -7.25 -20.71 11.40
CA ARG A 49 -8.28 -20.30 10.44
C ARG A 49 -9.23 -19.24 11.03
N ASN A 50 -9.57 -19.33 12.30
CA ASN A 50 -10.46 -18.35 12.95
C ASN A 50 -9.76 -17.00 13.12
N ALA A 51 -8.45 -16.98 13.38
CA ALA A 51 -7.67 -15.75 13.41
C ALA A 51 -7.63 -15.08 12.02
N GLU A 52 -7.50 -15.85 10.94
CA GLU A 52 -7.55 -15.26 9.58
C GLU A 52 -8.95 -14.73 9.23
N ILE A 53 -10.02 -15.45 9.59
CA ILE A 53 -11.40 -14.96 9.44
C ILE A 53 -11.61 -13.65 10.19
N ALA A 54 -11.19 -13.58 11.45
CA ALA A 54 -11.32 -12.37 12.26
C ALA A 54 -10.51 -11.20 11.67
N LEU A 55 -9.30 -11.47 11.19
CA LEU A 55 -8.46 -10.47 10.55
C LEU A 55 -9.07 -9.97 9.24
N ALA A 56 -9.62 -10.85 8.39
CA ALA A 56 -10.30 -10.46 7.16
C ALA A 56 -11.52 -9.56 7.45
N ARG A 57 -12.35 -9.92 8.44
CA ARG A 57 -13.51 -9.12 8.87
C ARG A 57 -13.13 -7.74 9.37
N SER A 58 -11.97 -7.62 10.02
CA SER A 58 -11.50 -6.33 10.54
C SER A 58 -11.18 -5.28 9.45
N ALA A 59 -11.24 -5.65 8.16
CA ALA A 59 -11.03 -4.74 7.05
C ALA A 59 -12.12 -3.66 6.93
N ALA A 60 -13.34 -3.94 7.35
CA ALA A 60 -14.51 -3.05 7.24
C ALA A 60 -15.35 -3.07 8.51
N PRO A 61 -16.20 -2.04 8.76
CA PRO A 61 -17.14 -2.07 9.88
C PRO A 61 -18.02 -3.32 9.89
N ASP A 62 -18.46 -3.74 11.06
CA ASP A 62 -19.25 -4.97 11.25
C ASP A 62 -20.55 -4.98 10.44
N ALA A 63 -21.19 -3.80 10.26
CA ALA A 63 -22.36 -3.64 9.39
C ALA A 63 -22.09 -4.06 7.93
N ILE A 64 -20.83 -4.16 7.50
CA ILE A 64 -20.40 -4.61 6.16
C ILE A 64 -19.82 -6.02 6.27
N SER A 65 -18.81 -6.20 7.12
CA SER A 65 -18.03 -7.43 7.20
C SER A 65 -18.76 -8.58 7.90
N GLY A 66 -19.79 -8.28 8.72
CA GLY A 66 -20.58 -9.27 9.44
C GLY A 66 -21.30 -10.27 8.51
N ASP A 67 -21.89 -9.77 7.41
CA ASP A 67 -22.58 -10.57 6.39
C ASP A 67 -21.75 -10.78 5.10
N ALA A 68 -20.47 -10.40 5.09
CA ALA A 68 -19.59 -10.59 3.95
C ALA A 68 -19.15 -12.06 3.81
N LYS A 69 -18.88 -12.49 2.57
CA LYS A 69 -18.13 -13.72 2.33
C LYS A 69 -16.69 -13.52 2.79
N ILE A 70 -16.17 -14.50 3.53
CA ILE A 70 -14.78 -14.47 4.00
C ILE A 70 -13.97 -15.53 3.27
N LEU A 71 -12.86 -15.10 2.71
CA LEU A 71 -11.86 -15.96 2.11
C LEU A 71 -10.64 -16.07 3.02
N VAL A 72 -10.05 -17.26 3.08
CA VAL A 72 -8.78 -17.52 3.76
C VAL A 72 -7.79 -18.15 2.79
N LEU A 73 -6.51 -17.92 2.98
CA LEU A 73 -5.47 -18.47 2.13
C LEU A 73 -5.12 -19.90 2.56
N GLY A 74 -5.45 -20.86 1.71
CA GLY A 74 -5.00 -22.25 1.80
C GLY A 74 -3.75 -22.53 0.98
N ARG A 75 -3.30 -23.77 0.96
CA ARG A 75 -2.14 -24.21 0.17
C ARG A 75 -2.33 -24.13 -1.35
N HIS A 76 -3.55 -24.13 -1.79
CA HIS A 76 -3.91 -24.13 -3.23
C HIS A 76 -4.56 -22.82 -3.69
N GLY A 77 -4.60 -21.81 -2.85
CA GLY A 77 -5.22 -20.51 -3.14
C GLY A 77 -6.22 -20.11 -2.07
N TYR A 78 -6.98 -19.06 -2.38
CA TYR A 78 -8.05 -18.63 -1.49
C TYR A 78 -9.24 -19.58 -1.55
N GLU A 79 -9.77 -19.91 -0.38
CA GLU A 79 -10.95 -20.75 -0.21
C GLU A 79 -12.00 -20.05 0.65
N THR A 80 -13.27 -20.36 0.41
CA THR A 80 -14.37 -19.81 1.21
C THR A 80 -14.35 -20.40 2.63
N ALA A 81 -14.18 -19.52 3.62
CA ALA A 81 -14.25 -19.88 5.03
C ALA A 81 -15.65 -19.62 5.61
N VAL A 82 -16.30 -18.54 5.16
CA VAL A 82 -17.67 -18.15 5.58
C VAL A 82 -18.41 -17.67 4.33
N GLU A 83 -19.61 -18.20 4.11
CA GLU A 83 -20.50 -17.68 3.06
C GLU A 83 -21.07 -16.31 3.45
N GLY A 84 -21.27 -15.45 2.44
CA GLY A 84 -21.81 -14.10 2.63
C GLY A 84 -23.23 -13.95 2.09
N LYS A 85 -23.90 -12.87 2.50
CA LYS A 85 -25.28 -12.55 2.09
C LYS A 85 -25.42 -11.20 1.42
N ASN A 86 -24.45 -10.28 1.63
CA ASN A 86 -24.51 -8.88 1.18
C ASN A 86 -23.69 -8.59 -0.08
N GLY A 87 -23.06 -9.61 -0.68
CA GLY A 87 -22.24 -9.49 -1.88
C GLY A 87 -20.83 -8.95 -1.66
N PHE A 88 -20.48 -8.52 -0.44
CA PHE A 88 -19.11 -8.16 -0.10
C PHE A 88 -18.25 -9.40 0.08
N VAL A 89 -16.94 -9.28 -0.22
CA VAL A 89 -15.94 -10.32 0.02
C VAL A 89 -14.76 -9.71 0.76
N CYS A 90 -14.45 -10.26 1.92
CA CYS A 90 -13.29 -9.85 2.71
C CYS A 90 -12.21 -10.96 2.68
N VAL A 91 -10.96 -10.54 2.61
CA VAL A 91 -9.80 -11.43 2.48
C VAL A 91 -8.59 -10.78 3.15
N VAL A 92 -7.60 -11.56 3.52
CA VAL A 92 -6.28 -11.04 3.93
C VAL A 92 -5.31 -11.19 2.77
N GLU A 93 -4.97 -10.10 2.11
CA GLU A 93 -3.97 -10.10 1.05
C GLU A 93 -2.56 -10.30 1.60
N ARG A 94 -1.66 -10.80 0.75
CA ARG A 94 -0.25 -11.06 1.06
C ARG A 94 0.64 -10.10 0.27
N GLY A 95 1.94 -10.13 0.55
CA GLY A 95 2.91 -9.21 -0.03
C GLY A 95 2.91 -9.17 -1.57
N TRP A 96 2.59 -10.27 -2.24
CA TRP A 96 2.48 -10.30 -3.72
C TRP A 96 1.31 -9.48 -4.29
N MET A 97 0.43 -8.95 -3.43
CA MET A 97 -0.57 -7.96 -3.83
C MET A 97 -0.09 -6.52 -3.70
N SER A 98 1.05 -6.29 -3.06
CA SER A 98 1.65 -4.96 -2.97
C SER A 98 1.95 -4.37 -4.36
N PRO A 99 2.11 -3.03 -4.45
CA PRO A 99 2.56 -2.36 -5.67
C PRO A 99 3.84 -2.98 -6.26
N SER A 100 3.99 -2.89 -7.57
CA SER A 100 5.08 -3.54 -8.30
C SER A 100 6.49 -3.12 -7.85
N ASN A 101 6.65 -1.90 -7.34
CA ASN A 101 7.91 -1.38 -6.82
C ASN A 101 8.11 -1.57 -5.32
N ALA A 102 7.12 -2.12 -4.61
CA ALA A 102 7.22 -2.33 -3.17
C ALA A 102 8.37 -3.30 -2.83
N PRO A 103 9.23 -2.93 -1.86
CA PRO A 103 10.29 -3.82 -1.37
C PRO A 103 9.73 -5.04 -0.64
N GLU A 104 8.52 -4.92 -0.10
CA GLU A 104 7.82 -5.95 0.66
C GLU A 104 7.05 -6.97 -0.19
N PHE A 105 7.21 -6.98 -1.51
CA PHE A 105 6.47 -7.90 -2.40
C PHE A 105 6.52 -9.37 -1.95
N TRP A 106 7.67 -9.83 -1.46
CA TRP A 106 7.85 -11.18 -0.93
C TRP A 106 7.96 -11.24 0.60
N ASN A 107 7.58 -10.16 1.31
CA ASN A 107 7.57 -10.17 2.77
C ASN A 107 6.48 -11.11 3.30
N PRO A 108 6.85 -12.22 3.97
CA PRO A 108 5.86 -13.20 4.44
C PRO A 108 5.02 -12.69 5.62
N ARG A 109 5.38 -11.56 6.22
CA ARG A 109 4.63 -10.95 7.33
C ARG A 109 3.49 -10.06 6.86
N ILE A 110 3.46 -9.66 5.59
CA ILE A 110 2.39 -8.79 5.08
C ILE A 110 1.02 -9.45 5.29
N ARG A 111 0.15 -8.68 5.92
CA ARG A 111 -1.24 -9.00 6.20
C ARG A 111 -2.07 -7.77 5.88
N GLY A 112 -2.66 -7.74 4.68
CA GLY A 112 -3.52 -6.68 4.18
C GLY A 112 -4.99 -7.09 4.22
N PRO A 113 -5.70 -6.94 5.35
CA PRO A 113 -7.13 -7.18 5.38
C PRO A 113 -7.83 -6.16 4.48
N ILE A 114 -8.61 -6.68 3.54
CA ILE A 114 -9.34 -5.88 2.55
C ILE A 114 -10.74 -6.45 2.36
N CYS A 115 -11.73 -5.57 2.19
CA CYS A 115 -13.12 -5.96 1.97
C CYS A 115 -13.63 -5.28 0.71
N PHE A 116 -13.86 -6.03 -0.35
CA PHE A 116 -14.32 -5.58 -1.65
C PHE A 116 -15.83 -5.45 -1.69
N ASN A 117 -16.35 -4.36 -2.26
CA ASN A 117 -17.77 -4.23 -2.54
C ASN A 117 -18.19 -5.07 -3.75
N PRO A 118 -19.50 -5.30 -4.02
CA PRO A 118 -19.94 -6.17 -5.11
C PRO A 118 -19.36 -5.85 -6.50
N PRO A 119 -19.26 -4.58 -6.97
CA PRO A 119 -18.56 -4.28 -8.22
C PRO A 119 -17.08 -4.68 -8.20
N ALA A 120 -16.35 -4.42 -7.11
CA ALA A 120 -14.94 -4.79 -6.99
C ALA A 120 -14.75 -6.32 -6.88
N VAL A 121 -15.69 -7.03 -6.27
CA VAL A 121 -15.69 -8.51 -6.25
C VAL A 121 -15.71 -9.08 -7.68
N ARG A 122 -16.48 -8.47 -8.58
CA ARG A 122 -16.58 -8.96 -9.96
C ARG A 122 -15.46 -8.47 -10.86
N SER A 123 -14.82 -7.33 -10.57
CA SER A 123 -13.88 -6.69 -11.49
C SER A 123 -12.45 -6.53 -10.97
N VAL A 124 -12.23 -6.52 -9.65
CA VAL A 124 -10.90 -6.32 -9.03
C VAL A 124 -10.37 -7.59 -8.37
N LEU A 125 -11.20 -8.26 -7.56
CA LEU A 125 -10.83 -9.49 -6.86
C LEU A 125 -10.31 -10.62 -7.77
N PRO A 126 -10.75 -10.79 -9.04
CA PRO A 126 -10.17 -11.78 -9.96
C PRO A 126 -8.66 -11.63 -10.16
N ALA A 127 -8.13 -10.41 -10.15
CA ALA A 127 -6.69 -10.17 -10.23
C ALA A 127 -5.96 -10.64 -8.95
N THR A 128 -6.59 -10.53 -7.78
CA THR A 128 -6.06 -11.10 -6.52
C THR A 128 -5.92 -12.62 -6.61
N TYR A 129 -6.90 -13.31 -7.16
CA TYR A 129 -6.82 -14.76 -7.40
C TYR A 129 -5.70 -15.11 -8.38
N LYS A 130 -5.63 -14.42 -9.53
CA LYS A 130 -4.60 -14.66 -10.56
C LYS A 130 -3.19 -14.49 -10.01
N ARG A 131 -2.93 -13.37 -9.31
CA ARG A 131 -1.60 -13.12 -8.71
C ARG A 131 -1.25 -14.15 -7.64
N THR A 132 -2.23 -14.57 -6.84
CA THR A 132 -2.05 -15.61 -5.81
C THR A 132 -1.74 -16.96 -6.44
N GLU A 133 -2.49 -17.39 -7.47
CA GLU A 133 -2.22 -18.62 -8.23
C GLU A 133 -0.78 -18.63 -8.76
N MET A 134 -0.34 -17.55 -9.38
CA MET A 134 1.01 -17.44 -9.93
C MET A 134 2.09 -17.45 -8.83
N ALA A 135 1.85 -16.80 -7.69
CA ALA A 135 2.76 -16.84 -6.56
C ALA A 135 2.89 -18.26 -6.01
N LEU A 136 1.78 -18.97 -5.80
CA LEU A 136 1.77 -20.34 -5.32
C LEU A 136 2.38 -21.34 -6.34
N ALA A 137 2.34 -21.02 -7.64
CA ALA A 137 3.04 -21.75 -8.69
C ALA A 137 4.56 -21.42 -8.74
N GLY A 138 5.09 -20.63 -7.81
CA GLY A 138 6.51 -20.29 -7.73
C GLY A 138 6.99 -19.31 -8.80
N ARG A 139 6.09 -18.54 -9.41
CA ARG A 139 6.47 -17.54 -10.41
C ARG A 139 7.23 -16.39 -9.76
N THR A 140 8.19 -15.86 -10.49
CA THR A 140 8.93 -14.67 -10.06
C THR A 140 8.02 -13.43 -10.02
N LYS A 141 8.43 -12.39 -9.30
CA LYS A 141 7.73 -11.11 -9.26
C LYS A 141 7.48 -10.55 -10.68
N ALA A 142 8.49 -10.62 -11.56
CA ALA A 142 8.37 -10.14 -12.94
C ALA A 142 7.31 -10.93 -13.73
N GLU A 143 7.30 -12.26 -13.61
CA GLU A 143 6.30 -13.13 -14.26
C GLU A 143 4.89 -12.88 -13.72
N ILE A 144 4.74 -12.62 -12.42
CA ILE A 144 3.42 -12.30 -11.83
C ILE A 144 2.89 -10.98 -12.38
N ILE A 145 3.72 -9.93 -12.43
CA ILE A 145 3.33 -8.62 -12.97
C ILE A 145 2.96 -8.73 -14.44
N GLU A 146 3.82 -9.36 -15.24
CA GLU A 146 3.60 -9.55 -16.66
C GLU A 146 2.40 -10.45 -16.96
N GLY A 147 2.26 -11.56 -16.23
CA GLY A 147 1.13 -12.47 -16.41
C GLY A 147 -0.21 -11.83 -16.03
N ASN A 148 -0.23 -10.98 -15.01
CA ASN A 148 -1.43 -10.24 -14.65
C ASN A 148 -1.79 -9.22 -15.74
N ARG A 149 -0.81 -8.46 -16.27
CA ARG A 149 -0.99 -7.52 -17.38
C ARG A 149 -1.51 -8.23 -18.63
N ALA A 150 -0.87 -9.32 -19.02
CA ALA A 150 -1.27 -10.11 -20.18
C ALA A 150 -2.68 -10.69 -20.06
N ALA A 151 -3.10 -11.07 -18.84
CA ALA A 151 -4.45 -11.58 -18.60
C ALA A 151 -5.52 -10.49 -18.82
N PHE A 152 -5.25 -9.24 -18.45
CA PHE A 152 -6.14 -8.12 -18.79
C PHE A 152 -6.17 -7.86 -20.30
N GLU A 153 -5.02 -7.81 -20.97
CA GLU A 153 -4.93 -7.57 -22.42
C GLU A 153 -5.66 -8.63 -23.26
N LYS A 154 -5.67 -9.87 -22.79
CA LYS A 154 -6.37 -10.99 -23.44
C LYS A 154 -7.85 -11.11 -23.07
N GLY A 155 -8.33 -10.27 -22.13
CA GLY A 155 -9.71 -10.37 -21.61
C GLY A 155 -9.95 -11.59 -20.73
N GLU A 156 -8.91 -12.23 -20.20
CA GLU A 156 -9.02 -13.31 -19.20
C GLU A 156 -9.47 -12.77 -17.83
N LEU A 157 -9.14 -11.51 -17.55
CA LEU A 157 -9.62 -10.77 -16.38
C LEU A 157 -10.73 -9.79 -16.82
N PRO A 158 -11.78 -9.62 -16.00
CA PRO A 158 -12.90 -8.77 -16.36
C PRO A 158 -12.48 -7.28 -16.35
N PRO A 159 -13.15 -6.45 -17.17
CA PRO A 159 -12.99 -5.00 -17.11
C PRO A 159 -13.51 -4.44 -15.78
N LEU A 160 -12.98 -3.28 -15.39
CA LEU A 160 -13.39 -2.60 -14.18
C LEU A 160 -14.87 -2.20 -14.24
N GLU A 161 -15.64 -2.56 -13.21
CA GLU A 161 -17.03 -2.13 -13.05
C GLU A 161 -17.11 -0.75 -12.38
N PRO A 162 -18.03 0.14 -12.83
CA PRO A 162 -18.28 1.41 -12.16
C PRO A 162 -18.65 1.23 -10.69
N GLY A 163 -18.10 2.09 -9.82
CA GLY A 163 -18.36 2.04 -8.39
C GLY A 163 -17.57 0.97 -7.63
N ALA A 164 -16.60 0.31 -8.25
CA ALA A 164 -15.70 -0.60 -7.56
C ALA A 164 -14.89 0.14 -6.48
N MET A 165 -14.94 -0.38 -5.24
CA MET A 165 -14.20 0.15 -4.10
C MET A 165 -13.92 -0.94 -3.08
N SER A 166 -13.01 -0.67 -2.16
CA SER A 166 -12.71 -1.55 -1.03
C SER A 166 -12.41 -0.79 0.25
N TYR A 167 -12.50 -1.50 1.36
CA TYR A 167 -12.18 -1.04 2.71
C TYR A 167 -10.87 -1.67 3.16
N MET A 168 -9.95 -0.86 3.69
CA MET A 168 -8.76 -1.28 4.42
C MET A 168 -8.66 -0.52 5.74
N MET A 169 -9.56 -0.84 6.67
CA MET A 169 -9.73 -0.11 7.92
C MET A 169 -9.28 -0.91 9.16
N SER A 170 -8.47 -1.94 8.97
CA SER A 170 -7.99 -2.76 10.08
C SER A 170 -6.78 -2.13 10.77
N LYS A 171 -6.88 -1.91 12.08
CA LYS A 171 -5.70 -1.54 12.88
C LYS A 171 -4.72 -2.70 13.12
N SER A 172 -5.12 -3.93 12.78
CA SER A 172 -4.28 -5.13 12.83
C SER A 172 -3.60 -5.46 11.51
N ALA A 173 -3.74 -4.61 10.49
CA ALA A 173 -3.02 -4.76 9.24
C ALA A 173 -1.50 -4.61 9.44
N TYR A 174 -0.72 -5.34 8.65
CA TYR A 174 0.73 -5.21 8.57
C TYR A 174 1.11 -5.06 7.11
N LEU A 175 1.37 -3.84 6.67
CA LEU A 175 1.56 -3.52 5.24
C LEU A 175 3.02 -3.22 4.89
N THR A 176 3.87 -2.92 5.87
CA THR A 176 5.28 -2.57 5.67
C THR A 176 6.11 -2.84 6.93
N ASP A 177 7.40 -3.07 6.76
CA ASP A 177 8.35 -3.21 7.87
C ASP A 177 8.68 -1.88 8.57
N ASN A 178 8.32 -0.75 7.97
CA ASN A 178 8.60 0.56 8.54
C ASN A 178 7.65 0.97 9.68
N GLY A 179 6.62 0.18 9.95
CA GLY A 179 5.85 0.22 11.22
C GLY A 179 4.86 1.37 11.41
N ASP A 180 4.90 2.41 10.58
CA ASP A 180 4.22 3.69 10.81
C ASP A 180 3.10 4.03 9.80
N HIS A 181 2.66 3.06 8.98
CA HIS A 181 1.89 3.39 7.76
C HIS A 181 0.55 2.70 7.64
N ASN A 182 0.05 2.16 8.73
CA ASN A 182 -1.30 1.61 8.66
C ASN A 182 -2.31 2.73 8.90
N LEU A 183 -2.77 3.36 7.83
CA LEU A 183 -3.88 4.29 7.88
C LEU A 183 -5.18 3.54 7.58
N ALA A 184 -6.23 3.82 8.35
CA ALA A 184 -7.56 3.40 7.95
C ALA A 184 -7.93 4.16 6.67
N HIS A 185 -8.24 3.44 5.60
CA HIS A 185 -8.55 4.07 4.31
C HIS A 185 -9.55 3.29 3.48
N LEU A 186 -10.15 4.00 2.54
CA LEU A 186 -10.93 3.43 1.44
C LEU A 186 -10.09 3.47 0.17
N MET A 187 -10.25 2.46 -0.68
CA MET A 187 -9.69 2.45 -2.01
C MET A 187 -10.81 2.55 -3.03
N PHE A 188 -10.66 3.45 -3.99
CA PHE A 188 -11.53 3.58 -5.15
C PHE A 188 -10.77 3.20 -6.40
N TYR A 189 -11.39 2.42 -7.26
CA TYR A 189 -10.81 1.94 -8.50
C TYR A 189 -11.45 2.68 -9.67
N ALA A 190 -10.61 3.23 -10.54
CA ALA A 190 -11.04 3.98 -11.73
C ALA A 190 -10.28 3.50 -12.98
N PRO A 191 -10.86 3.66 -14.18
CA PRO A 191 -10.07 3.56 -15.40
C PRO A 191 -8.88 4.53 -15.33
N PRO A 192 -7.78 4.28 -16.06
CA PRO A 192 -6.64 5.19 -16.09
C PRO A 192 -7.08 6.63 -16.45
N LEU A 193 -6.75 7.58 -15.57
CA LEU A 193 -7.09 8.99 -15.74
C LEU A 193 -6.03 9.88 -15.08
N GLU A 194 -6.12 11.19 -15.34
CA GLU A 194 -5.27 12.16 -14.64
C GLU A 194 -5.75 12.31 -13.18
N GLY A 195 -4.84 12.06 -12.23
CA GLY A 195 -5.16 12.10 -10.80
C GLY A 195 -5.75 13.43 -10.33
N GLU A 196 -5.35 14.55 -10.95
CA GLU A 196 -5.88 15.89 -10.68
C GLU A 196 -7.39 16.01 -10.92
N ALA A 197 -7.96 15.22 -11.86
CA ALA A 197 -9.40 15.19 -12.10
C ALA A 197 -10.21 14.68 -10.87
N TRP A 198 -9.53 13.95 -9.98
CA TRP A 198 -10.07 13.50 -8.69
C TRP A 198 -9.57 14.35 -7.52
N GLY A 199 -8.82 15.42 -7.79
CA GLY A 199 -8.16 16.22 -6.76
C GLY A 199 -7.05 15.46 -6.03
N ALA A 200 -6.53 14.36 -6.60
CA ALA A 200 -5.50 13.56 -5.96
C ALA A 200 -4.17 14.33 -5.88
N ASP A 201 -3.49 14.14 -4.74
CA ASP A 201 -2.17 14.71 -4.44
C ASP A 201 -2.10 16.24 -4.50
N LEU A 202 -3.25 16.92 -4.53
CA LEU A 202 -3.31 18.38 -4.41
C LEU A 202 -3.08 18.81 -2.95
N PRO A 203 -2.56 20.03 -2.71
CA PRO A 203 -2.36 20.54 -1.36
C PRO A 203 -3.62 20.44 -0.50
N LYS A 204 -3.54 19.75 0.63
CA LYS A 204 -4.64 19.48 1.58
C LYS A 204 -5.75 18.57 1.04
N SER A 205 -5.60 17.96 -0.09
CA SER A 205 -6.52 16.92 -0.54
C SER A 205 -6.34 15.65 0.27
N PRO A 206 -7.42 15.01 0.74
CA PRO A 206 -7.34 13.68 1.36
C PRO A 206 -7.22 12.56 0.31
N VAL A 207 -7.36 12.87 -0.97
CA VAL A 207 -7.30 11.88 -2.05
C VAL A 207 -5.86 11.69 -2.49
N MET A 208 -5.39 10.45 -2.49
CA MET A 208 -4.06 10.09 -2.96
C MET A 208 -4.17 9.09 -4.12
N LEU A 209 -3.42 9.30 -5.18
CA LEU A 209 -3.25 8.33 -6.25
C LEU A 209 -2.10 7.38 -5.92
N ILE A 210 -2.30 6.09 -6.12
CA ILE A 210 -1.25 5.08 -5.99
C ILE A 210 -0.76 4.67 -7.38
N PRO A 211 0.23 5.38 -7.94
CA PRO A 211 0.64 5.20 -9.34
C PRO A 211 1.36 3.87 -9.58
N GLN A 212 1.78 3.18 -8.53
CA GLN A 212 2.54 1.93 -8.61
C GLN A 212 1.71 0.74 -9.13
N PHE A 213 0.40 0.87 -9.19
CA PHE A 213 -0.46 -0.11 -9.84
C PHE A 213 -0.58 0.09 -11.35
N LYS A 214 -0.22 1.28 -11.88
CA LYS A 214 -0.11 1.51 -13.33
C LYS A 214 0.87 0.50 -13.94
N GLY A 215 0.48 -0.13 -15.05
CA GLY A 215 1.29 -1.14 -15.73
C GLY A 215 1.18 -2.57 -15.18
N VAL A 216 0.53 -2.78 -14.02
CA VAL A 216 0.20 -4.12 -13.52
C VAL A 216 -1.24 -4.49 -13.91
N GLN A 217 -2.10 -3.51 -13.95
CA GLN A 217 -3.51 -3.62 -14.35
C GLN A 217 -3.99 -2.26 -14.90
N PRO A 218 -4.98 -2.26 -15.81
CA PRO A 218 -5.43 -1.03 -16.47
C PRO A 218 -6.42 -0.24 -15.59
N ILE A 219 -6.04 0.01 -14.33
CA ILE A 219 -6.82 0.80 -13.38
C ILE A 219 -5.91 1.72 -12.58
N ASP A 220 -6.44 2.85 -12.16
CA ASP A 220 -5.89 3.70 -11.14
C ASP A 220 -6.54 3.38 -9.79
N VAL A 221 -5.72 3.42 -8.74
CA VAL A 221 -6.16 3.18 -7.36
C VAL A 221 -6.01 4.47 -6.57
N PHE A 222 -7.13 4.98 -6.08
CA PHE A 222 -7.17 6.15 -5.21
C PHE A 222 -7.40 5.72 -3.78
N ILE A 223 -6.62 6.27 -2.86
CA ILE A 223 -6.77 6.06 -1.42
C ILE A 223 -7.36 7.32 -0.79
N VAL A 224 -8.34 7.13 0.07
CA VAL A 224 -8.92 8.18 0.90
C VAL A 224 -8.81 7.76 2.37
N PRO A 225 -7.90 8.36 3.16
CA PRO A 225 -7.81 8.11 4.58
C PRO A 225 -9.10 8.46 5.31
N VAL A 226 -9.45 7.66 6.31
CA VAL A 226 -10.63 7.90 7.16
C VAL A 226 -10.22 7.97 8.62
N GLY A 227 -10.88 8.83 9.39
CA GLY A 227 -10.53 9.09 10.80
C GLY A 227 -10.97 8.02 11.79
N ARG A 228 -11.38 6.83 11.32
CA ARG A 228 -11.83 5.72 12.18
C ARG A 228 -11.37 4.38 11.65
N TRP A 229 -10.95 3.51 12.56
CA TRP A 229 -10.81 2.09 12.31
C TRP A 229 -12.16 1.39 12.12
N SER A 230 -12.14 0.18 11.63
CA SER A 230 -13.36 -0.62 11.42
C SER A 230 -14.16 -0.87 12.69
N ASP A 231 -13.52 -0.89 13.86
CA ASP A 231 -14.16 -1.04 15.16
C ASP A 231 -14.75 0.27 15.72
N GLY A 232 -14.72 1.36 14.93
CA GLY A 232 -15.22 2.68 15.31
C GLY A 232 -14.25 3.53 16.14
N SER A 233 -13.13 2.98 16.62
CA SER A 233 -12.11 3.76 17.34
C SER A 233 -11.42 4.77 16.43
N ALA A 234 -10.89 5.85 17.01
CA ALA A 234 -10.20 6.89 16.25
C ALA A 234 -8.96 6.34 15.55
N ALA A 235 -8.79 6.67 14.27
CA ALA A 235 -7.61 6.38 13.48
C ALA A 235 -6.81 7.66 13.24
N PRO A 236 -5.47 7.57 13.09
CA PRO A 236 -4.67 8.69 12.65
C PRO A 236 -5.17 9.20 11.29
N VAL A 237 -5.22 10.50 11.13
CA VAL A 237 -5.41 11.18 9.83
C VAL A 237 -4.14 11.97 9.54
N MET A 238 -3.76 12.05 8.27
CA MET A 238 -2.62 12.86 7.83
C MET A 238 -2.94 14.34 7.88
#